data_9bc8b553d6f40ffdb59bb569138fe723
#
_entry.id   9bc8b553d6f40ffdb59bb569138fe723
#
_cell.length_a   1.000
_cell.length_b   1.000
_cell.length_c   1.000
_cell.angle_alpha   90.00
_cell.angle_beta   90.00
_cell.angle_gamma   90.00
#
_symmetry.space_group_name_H-M   'P 1'
#
loop_
_entity.id
_entity.type
_entity.pdbx_description
1 polymer ?
#
loop_
_entity_poly.entity_id
_entity_poly.type
_entity_poly.pdbx_seq_one_letter_code
_entity_poly.pdbx_strand_id
1 'polypeptide(L)'
;MNTSISIILSTYNEKLVIEETIRELIKHIENVEIVVVDDNSPDGTFEILKKIDYPKLKIFSRKKTKGLASAFLLGMINSNGNIIGWLDSNMGVLAQKF
;
A
#
# COMPACT_ATOMS: atom_id res chain seq x y z
N MET A 1 11.90 -5.54 22.67
CA MET A 1 10.68 -4.94 22.11
C MET A 1 10.73 -4.98 20.60
N ASN A 2 9.66 -5.42 19.98
CA ASN A 2 9.62 -5.58 18.54
C ASN A 2 9.06 -4.33 17.89
N THR A 3 9.78 -3.85 16.87
CA THR A 3 9.29 -2.77 16.04
C THR A 3 8.46 -3.38 14.92
N SER A 4 7.22 -2.91 14.77
CA SER A 4 6.37 -3.34 13.67
C SER A 4 6.07 -2.13 12.79
N ILE A 5 6.16 -2.35 11.49
CA ILE A 5 6.03 -1.28 10.51
C ILE A 5 4.84 -1.56 9.61
N SER A 6 3.99 -0.56 9.45
CA SER A 6 2.91 -0.57 8.46
C SER A 6 3.18 0.49 7.43
N ILE A 7 3.07 0.13 6.17
CA ILE A 7 3.22 1.09 5.06
C ILE A 7 1.86 1.24 4.39
N ILE A 8 1.41 2.48 4.28
CA ILE A 8 0.17 2.80 3.61
C ILE A 8 0.49 3.25 2.20
N LEU A 9 -0.12 2.61 1.22
CA LEU A 9 0.02 2.96 -0.19
C LEU A 9 -1.31 3.47 -0.71
N SER A 10 -1.31 4.65 -1.32
CA SER A 10 -2.47 5.11 -2.06
C SER A 10 -2.21 4.88 -3.55
N THR A 11 -3.21 4.35 -4.25
CA THR A 11 -3.03 3.99 -5.66
C THR A 11 -4.17 4.52 -6.50
N TYR A 12 -3.83 4.93 -7.72
CA TYR A 12 -4.79 5.20 -8.77
C TYR A 12 -4.11 4.96 -10.11
N ASN A 13 -4.61 3.98 -10.87
CA ASN A 13 -4.06 3.61 -12.18
C ASN A 13 -2.58 3.27 -12.12
N GLU A 14 -2.21 2.45 -11.14
CA GLU A 14 -0.83 2.04 -10.94
C GLU A 14 -0.60 0.58 -11.32
N LYS A 15 -1.39 0.06 -12.24
CA LYS A 15 -1.38 -1.35 -12.63
C LYS A 15 0.02 -1.85 -12.97
N LEU A 16 0.81 -1.02 -13.67
CA LEU A 16 2.12 -1.47 -14.15
C LEU A 16 3.19 -1.51 -13.06
N VAL A 17 2.99 -0.82 -11.95
CA VAL A 17 4.05 -0.69 -10.94
C VAL A 17 3.66 -1.21 -9.56
N ILE A 18 2.36 -1.42 -9.31
CA ILE A 18 1.92 -1.68 -7.94
C ILE A 18 2.49 -3.00 -7.39
N GLU A 19 2.53 -4.03 -8.20
CA GLU A 19 3.04 -5.31 -7.74
C GLU A 19 4.52 -5.21 -7.41
N GLU A 20 5.28 -4.56 -8.26
CA GLU A 20 6.71 -4.37 -8.00
C GLU A 20 6.95 -3.55 -6.75
N THR A 21 6.16 -2.50 -6.56
CA THR A 21 6.28 -1.66 -5.36
C THR A 21 6.07 -2.50 -4.10
N ILE A 22 5.03 -3.33 -4.11
CA ILE A 22 4.72 -4.16 -2.94
C ILE A 22 5.84 -5.19 -2.73
N ARG A 23 6.34 -5.82 -3.78
CA ARG A 23 7.41 -6.80 -3.64
C ARG A 23 8.68 -6.17 -3.11
N GLU A 24 8.99 -4.94 -3.51
CA GLU A 24 10.16 -4.24 -2.98
C GLU A 24 9.99 -3.94 -1.50
N LEU A 25 8.79 -3.53 -1.08
CA LEU A 25 8.55 -3.29 0.33
C LEU A 25 8.72 -4.57 1.16
N ILE A 26 8.17 -5.68 0.67
CA ILE A 26 8.29 -6.96 1.35
C ILE A 26 9.75 -7.38 1.47
N LYS A 27 10.52 -7.12 0.43
CA LYS A 27 11.92 -7.50 0.37
C LYS A 27 12.78 -6.69 1.35
N HIS A 28 12.47 -5.42 1.52
CA HIS A 28 13.34 -4.51 2.28
C HIS A 28 12.91 -4.29 3.72
N ILE A 29 11.67 -4.59 4.06
CA ILE A 29 11.16 -4.35 5.41
C ILE A 29 10.60 -5.67 5.95
N GLU A 30 11.27 -6.22 6.94
CA GLU A 30 10.90 -7.51 7.50
C GLU A 30 9.52 -7.44 8.16
N ASN A 31 8.65 -8.38 7.83
CA ASN A 31 7.31 -8.51 8.42
C ASN A 31 6.46 -7.26 8.25
N VAL A 32 6.68 -6.50 7.17
CA VAL A 32 5.94 -5.27 6.95
C VAL A 32 4.45 -5.56 6.73
N GLU A 33 3.61 -4.74 7.34
CA GLU A 33 2.19 -4.71 7.01
C GLU A 33 1.99 -3.68 5.91
N ILE A 34 1.28 -4.04 4.85
CA ILE A 34 1.03 -3.14 3.73
C ILE A 34 -0.47 -2.92 3.63
N VAL A 35 -0.87 -1.67 3.70
CA VAL A 35 -2.29 -1.29 3.60
C VAL A 35 -2.43 -0.44 2.34
N VAL A 36 -3.13 -0.96 1.35
CA VAL A 36 -3.31 -0.28 0.07
C VAL A 36 -4.72 0.28 0.00
N VAL A 37 -4.81 1.56 -0.32
CA VAL A 37 -6.09 2.22 -0.56
C VAL A 37 -6.14 2.59 -2.04
N ASP A 38 -6.97 1.89 -2.79
CA ASP A 38 -7.12 2.11 -4.23
C ASP A 38 -8.35 2.96 -4.49
N ASP A 39 -8.16 4.06 -5.20
CA ASP A 39 -9.22 5.00 -5.47
C ASP A 39 -9.94 4.67 -6.77
N ASN A 40 -10.51 3.46 -6.80
CA ASN A 40 -11.37 3.00 -7.89
C ASN A 40 -10.66 3.06 -9.24
N SER A 41 -9.46 2.47 -9.30
CA SER A 41 -8.69 2.47 -10.53
C SER A 41 -9.40 1.72 -11.64
N PRO A 42 -9.62 2.35 -12.81
CA PRO A 42 -10.26 1.65 -13.91
C PRO A 42 -9.34 0.74 -14.70
N ASP A 43 -8.04 0.75 -14.44
CA ASP A 43 -7.07 -0.01 -15.23
C ASP A 43 -6.83 -1.43 -14.76
N GLY A 44 -7.52 -1.90 -13.73
CA GLY A 44 -7.33 -3.25 -13.19
C GLY A 44 -6.33 -3.33 -12.05
N THR A 45 -5.93 -2.21 -11.49
CA THR A 45 -5.00 -2.19 -10.34
C THR A 45 -5.53 -3.06 -9.20
N PHE A 46 -6.81 -2.94 -8.86
CA PHE A 46 -7.36 -3.65 -7.73
C PHE A 46 -7.34 -5.16 -7.95
N GLU A 47 -7.59 -5.62 -9.17
CA GLU A 47 -7.54 -7.04 -9.51
C GLU A 47 -6.15 -7.62 -9.34
N ILE A 48 -5.12 -6.84 -9.67
CA ILE A 48 -3.75 -7.26 -9.45
C ILE A 48 -3.47 -7.38 -7.96
N LEU A 49 -3.93 -6.40 -7.17
CA LEU A 49 -3.75 -6.43 -5.73
C LEU A 49 -4.36 -7.68 -5.10
N LYS A 50 -5.55 -8.07 -5.57
CA LYS A 50 -6.22 -9.24 -5.02
C LYS A 50 -5.49 -10.54 -5.27
N LYS A 51 -4.59 -10.57 -6.26
CA LYS A 51 -3.85 -11.77 -6.60
C LYS A 51 -2.53 -11.91 -5.85
N ILE A 52 -2.12 -10.88 -5.13
CA ILE A 52 -0.87 -10.92 -4.39
C ILE A 52 -1.06 -11.75 -3.13
N ASP A 53 -0.24 -12.78 -2.99
CA ASP A 53 -0.33 -13.71 -1.85
C ASP A 53 0.66 -13.28 -0.78
N TYR A 54 0.22 -12.38 0.09
CA TYR A 54 1.03 -11.93 1.20
C TYR A 54 0.11 -11.71 2.40
N PRO A 55 0.32 -12.44 3.51
CA PRO A 55 -0.65 -12.44 4.62
C PRO A 55 -0.84 -11.09 5.30
N LYS A 56 0.14 -10.19 5.22
CA LYS A 56 0.03 -8.89 5.85
C LYS A 56 -0.34 -7.78 4.88
N LEU A 57 -0.94 -8.15 3.76
CA LEU A 57 -1.45 -7.18 2.79
C LEU A 57 -2.93 -6.98 3.02
N LYS A 58 -3.34 -5.73 3.23
CA LYS A 58 -4.74 -5.34 3.32
C LYS A 58 -5.03 -4.40 2.16
N ILE A 59 -6.14 -4.61 1.47
CA ILE A 59 -6.50 -3.78 0.34
C ILE A 59 -7.90 -3.23 0.50
N PHE A 60 -8.06 -1.96 0.19
CA PHE A 60 -9.33 -1.27 0.26
C PHE A 60 -9.57 -0.53 -1.05
N SER A 61 -10.77 -0.58 -1.58
CA SER A 61 -11.14 0.16 -2.77
C SER A 61 -12.19 1.19 -2.39
N ARG A 62 -11.99 2.43 -2.82
CA ARG A 62 -12.95 3.49 -2.58
C ARG A 62 -13.61 3.87 -3.90
N LYS A 63 -14.93 3.91 -3.90
CA LYS A 63 -15.68 4.22 -5.12
C LYS A 63 -15.67 5.69 -5.47
N LYS A 64 -15.48 6.55 -4.48
CA LYS A 64 -15.38 7.99 -4.69
C LYS A 64 -14.04 8.45 -4.17
N THR A 65 -13.33 9.16 -5.01
CA THR A 65 -12.04 9.70 -4.61
C THR A 65 -12.25 10.76 -3.54
N LYS A 66 -11.58 10.56 -2.40
CA LYS A 66 -11.70 11.47 -1.27
C LYS A 66 -10.43 12.28 -1.05
N GLY A 67 -9.43 12.09 -1.91
CA GLY A 67 -8.17 12.78 -1.77
C GLY A 67 -7.16 12.00 -0.95
N LEU A 68 -5.91 12.47 -0.98
CA LEU A 68 -4.79 11.74 -0.36
C LEU A 68 -4.90 11.70 1.15
N ALA A 69 -5.36 12.81 1.76
CA ALA A 69 -5.43 12.86 3.22
C ALA A 69 -6.40 11.81 3.77
N SER A 70 -7.56 11.63 3.11
CA SER A 70 -8.52 10.65 3.58
C SER A 70 -8.07 9.23 3.25
N ALA A 71 -7.30 9.04 2.18
CA ALA A 71 -6.72 7.73 1.90
C ALA A 71 -5.73 7.35 2.99
N PHE A 72 -4.89 8.29 3.40
CA PHE A 72 -3.93 8.06 4.47
C PHE A 72 -4.66 7.75 5.77
N LEU A 73 -5.71 8.49 6.08
CA LEU A 73 -6.47 8.29 7.31
C LEU A 73 -7.11 6.90 7.33
N LEU A 74 -7.71 6.48 6.21
CA LEU A 74 -8.28 5.15 6.12
C LEU A 74 -7.21 4.07 6.34
N GLY A 75 -6.05 4.24 5.72
CA GLY A 75 -4.96 3.30 5.89
C GLY A 75 -4.47 3.28 7.32
N MET A 76 -4.34 4.45 7.95
CA MET A 76 -3.84 4.54 9.32
C MET A 76 -4.78 3.84 10.29
N ILE A 77 -6.10 4.03 10.13
CA ILE A 77 -7.09 3.40 11.00
C ILE A 77 -6.99 1.88 10.92
N ASN A 78 -6.60 1.35 9.76
CA ASN A 78 -6.53 -0.08 9.53
C ASN A 78 -5.14 -0.66 9.69
N SER A 79 -4.18 0.13 10.17
CA SER A 79 -2.81 -0.32 10.38
C SER A 79 -2.60 -0.77 11.81
N ASN A 80 -1.77 -1.80 11.98
CA ASN A 80 -1.46 -2.35 13.30
C ASN A 80 -0.03 -2.11 13.73
N GLY A 81 0.82 -1.57 12.86
CA GLY A 81 2.20 -1.31 13.20
C GLY A 81 2.33 -0.16 14.18
N ASN A 82 3.41 -0.18 14.98
CA ASN A 82 3.68 0.96 15.86
C ASN A 82 4.49 2.05 15.17
N ILE A 83 4.96 1.78 13.95
CA ILE A 83 5.53 2.79 13.06
C ILE A 83 4.74 2.74 11.77
N ILE A 84 4.23 3.89 11.32
CA ILE A 84 3.41 3.95 10.11
C ILE A 84 4.08 4.87 9.10
N GLY A 85 4.40 4.32 7.94
CA GLY A 85 4.91 5.09 6.82
C GLY A 85 3.86 5.22 5.74
N TRP A 86 4.02 6.20 4.87
CA TRP A 86 3.09 6.43 3.78
C TRP A 86 3.85 6.70 2.50
N LEU A 87 3.45 6.01 1.44
CA LEU A 87 4.06 6.16 0.13
C LEU A 87 2.97 6.26 -0.93
N ASP A 88 3.23 7.08 -1.94
CA ASP A 88 2.47 7.04 -3.17
C ASP A 88 3.03 5.89 -4.01
N SER A 89 2.16 5.07 -4.58
CA SER A 89 2.62 3.86 -5.28
C SER A 89 3.51 4.19 -6.48
N ASN A 90 3.35 5.36 -7.10
CA ASN A 90 4.21 5.73 -8.22
C ASN A 90 5.60 6.15 -7.76
N MET A 91 5.88 6.12 -6.47
CA MET A 91 7.20 6.38 -5.92
C MET A 91 7.89 5.09 -5.48
N GLY A 92 7.50 3.97 -6.07
CA GLY A 92 8.07 2.68 -5.71
C GLY A 92 9.58 2.63 -5.83
N VAL A 93 10.14 3.40 -6.77
CA VAL A 93 11.58 3.45 -6.91
C VAL A 93 12.27 3.99 -5.66
N LEU A 94 11.59 4.82 -4.89
CA LEU A 94 12.14 5.35 -3.64
C LEU A 94 12.12 4.32 -2.51
N ALA A 95 11.22 3.36 -2.57
CA ALA A 95 11.18 2.30 -1.55
C ALA A 95 12.48 1.52 -1.50
N GLN A 96 13.18 1.43 -2.62
CA GLN A 96 14.44 0.72 -2.68
C GLN A 96 15.56 1.43 -1.93
N LYS A 97 15.35 2.67 -1.55
CA LYS A 97 16.37 3.47 -0.89
C LYS A 97 16.20 3.50 0.63
N PHE A 98 15.17 2.85 1.10
CA PHE A 98 15.00 2.71 2.54
C PHE A 98 16.07 1.77 3.09
#